data_a07e7e629d8af59331ba04f05f7fbea9
#
_entry.id   a07e7e629d8af59331ba04f05f7fbea9
#
_cell.length_a   1.000
_cell.length_b   1.000
_cell.length_c   1.000
_cell.angle_alpha   90.00
_cell.angle_beta   90.00
_cell.angle_gamma   90.00
#
_symmetry.space_group_name_H-M   'P 1'
#
loop_
_entity.id
_entity.type
_entity.pdbx_description
1 polymer ?
#
loop_
_entity_poly.entity_id
_entity_poly.type
_entity_poly.pdbx_seq_one_letter_code
_entity_poly.pdbx_strand_id
1 'polypeptide(L)'
;MKNIDLLTFLIYFLLFSIIGLVAGRKRKSNAAEFFIQQHKLPWYLIGFSYIAAGASSEQFIGTVGSVYSRGMVIANWEWGNAIPIIVMVVFFIPYYLKNRILTIPEFLEKRFNTKVKLLFAFISILIYVFINLAGVLYTGAYAMSGILGIHIYLCIGFIISIVGFFVIYGGMASIAWTNVMQALMLIGTGIAIFIIGLFTVPGGWETIIGTGPRANLIKPIDDPDVPWTAILLLMFSTNIWYYCTNQHINQSTLGAKNEWHAKMGIIFAGLLWIIIPFADVFPGLIAHALEPNLPLADGAFIYVVDRLIPAGGAGIVYGVLIFSVVTSIQSGINAVSSIFIFNIYKELINKNATEQKLIKTGRFFAAGVLIIGAFYAPIVGSFTHIFDFFQQCWVFVAAPISITFLLSMITKRINSKLAFILLALTFPMFLAPYAVKEIGITMNIYNLAGIVWMCILVFAVLYMFFFSPAPVLKNDDSIGIYVKDTAEIQMPWYKSIAFWGSIMVLAYLIIYIIFW
;
A
#
# COMPACT_ATOMS: atom_id res chain seq x y z
N MET A 1 -26.14 -14.48 -0.83
CA MET A 1 -25.49 -15.40 0.15
C MET A 1 -26.48 -16.46 0.64
N LYS A 2 -26.06 -17.72 0.78
CA LYS A 2 -26.84 -18.78 1.43
C LYS A 2 -26.72 -18.66 2.96
N ASN A 3 -27.66 -19.26 3.72
CA ASN A 3 -27.62 -19.17 5.20
C ASN A 3 -26.31 -19.70 5.81
N ILE A 4 -25.71 -20.73 5.20
CA ILE A 4 -24.41 -21.27 5.65
C ILE A 4 -23.25 -20.32 5.38
N ASP A 5 -23.31 -19.52 4.30
CA ASP A 5 -22.29 -18.51 4.01
C ASP A 5 -22.37 -17.34 5.03
N LEU A 6 -23.60 -16.97 5.43
CA LEU A 6 -23.78 -15.97 6.48
C LEU A 6 -23.21 -16.47 7.82
N LEU A 7 -23.42 -17.74 8.15
CA LEU A 7 -22.88 -18.33 9.37
C LEU A 7 -21.34 -18.30 9.38
N THR A 8 -20.70 -18.73 8.29
CA THR A 8 -19.23 -18.74 8.19
C THR A 8 -18.65 -17.34 8.16
N PHE A 9 -19.33 -16.37 7.52
CA PHE A 9 -19.00 -14.95 7.60
C PHE A 9 -19.02 -14.43 9.05
N LEU A 10 -20.09 -14.74 9.81
CA LEU A 10 -20.23 -14.32 11.20
C LEU A 10 -19.17 -14.97 12.11
N ILE A 11 -18.82 -16.24 11.88
CA ILE A 11 -17.73 -16.92 12.60
C ILE A 11 -16.41 -16.19 12.33
N TYR A 12 -16.12 -15.87 11.08
CA TYR A 12 -14.91 -15.13 10.71
C TYR A 12 -14.89 -13.73 11.37
N PHE A 13 -16.02 -13.01 11.35
CA PHE A 13 -16.19 -11.72 12.02
C PHE A 13 -15.88 -11.80 13.51
N LEU A 14 -16.42 -12.81 14.19
CA LEU A 14 -16.19 -13.01 15.63
C LEU A 14 -14.72 -13.31 15.93
N LEU A 15 -14.09 -14.21 15.19
CA LEU A 15 -12.68 -14.55 15.35
C LEU A 15 -11.79 -13.33 15.16
N PHE A 16 -12.01 -12.56 14.09
CA PHE A 16 -11.28 -11.32 13.82
C PHE A 16 -11.45 -10.32 14.96
N SER A 17 -12.69 -10.13 15.43
CA SER A 17 -13.00 -9.20 16.51
C SER A 17 -12.33 -9.61 17.83
N ILE A 18 -12.37 -10.90 18.17
CA ILE A 18 -11.72 -11.44 19.38
C ILE A 18 -10.21 -11.19 19.33
N ILE A 19 -9.55 -11.53 18.21
CA ILE A 19 -8.10 -11.31 18.04
C ILE A 19 -7.76 -9.83 18.23
N GLY A 20 -8.47 -8.92 17.55
CA GLY A 20 -8.24 -7.49 17.66
C GLY A 20 -8.43 -6.95 19.07
N LEU A 21 -9.50 -7.37 19.77
CA LEU A 21 -9.80 -6.94 21.13
C LEU A 21 -8.78 -7.48 22.14
N VAL A 22 -8.44 -8.77 22.06
CA VAL A 22 -7.46 -9.39 22.96
C VAL A 22 -6.08 -8.76 22.81
N ALA A 23 -5.64 -8.54 21.57
CA ALA A 23 -4.35 -7.88 21.30
C ALA A 23 -4.34 -6.41 21.76
N GLY A 24 -5.48 -5.71 21.65
CA GLY A 24 -5.64 -4.32 22.08
C GLY A 24 -5.79 -4.09 23.59
N ARG A 25 -6.09 -5.13 24.39
CA ARG A 25 -6.44 -5.01 25.82
C ARG A 25 -5.34 -4.41 26.70
N LYS A 26 -4.07 -4.57 26.37
CA LYS A 26 -2.97 -4.02 27.19
C LYS A 26 -3.02 -2.49 27.14
N ARG A 27 -3.20 -1.88 28.33
CA ARG A 27 -3.21 -0.42 28.48
C ARG A 27 -1.87 0.15 28.00
N LYS A 28 -1.89 1.07 27.04
CA LYS A 28 -0.68 1.71 26.52
C LYS A 28 -0.35 2.92 27.39
N SER A 29 0.91 3.05 27.78
CA SER A 29 1.37 4.10 28.68
C SER A 29 1.65 5.42 27.96
N ASN A 30 2.05 5.34 26.67
CA ASN A 30 2.42 6.51 25.91
C ASN A 30 1.91 6.45 24.45
N ALA A 31 1.91 7.61 23.77
CA ALA A 31 1.41 7.75 22.41
C ALA A 31 2.26 6.97 21.39
N ALA A 32 3.59 6.93 21.54
CA ALA A 32 4.46 6.18 20.64
C ALA A 32 4.19 4.66 20.71
N GLU A 33 3.88 4.14 21.91
CA GLU A 33 3.46 2.75 22.06
C GLU A 33 2.07 2.50 21.48
N PHE A 34 1.13 3.46 21.62
CA PHE A 34 -0.22 3.32 21.11
C PHE A 34 -0.26 3.34 19.58
N PHE A 35 0.44 4.29 18.94
CA PHE A 35 0.37 4.49 17.48
C PHE A 35 1.38 3.68 16.68
N ILE A 36 2.57 3.30 17.25
CA ILE A 36 3.69 2.74 16.50
C ILE A 36 4.19 1.41 17.06
N GLN A 37 3.94 1.07 18.34
CA GLN A 37 4.54 -0.11 19.01
C GLN A 37 6.09 -0.08 19.00
N GLN A 38 6.69 1.06 19.26
CA GLN A 38 8.12 1.31 19.14
C GLN A 38 8.97 0.20 19.81
N HIS A 39 9.95 -0.35 19.05
CA HIS A 39 10.89 -1.40 19.47
C HIS A 39 10.27 -2.74 19.95
N LYS A 40 9.05 -3.09 19.48
CA LYS A 40 8.37 -4.31 19.94
C LYS A 40 8.06 -5.33 18.84
N LEU A 41 8.02 -4.93 17.57
CA LEU A 41 7.56 -5.78 16.50
C LEU A 41 8.66 -6.72 15.97
N PRO A 42 8.44 -8.04 15.97
CA PRO A 42 9.32 -9.01 15.30
C PRO A 42 9.06 -9.04 13.80
N TRP A 43 10.02 -9.56 13.03
CA TRP A 43 10.04 -9.58 11.57
C TRP A 43 8.76 -10.16 10.92
N TYR A 44 8.21 -11.24 11.45
CA TYR A 44 7.01 -11.86 10.88
C TYR A 44 5.75 -10.97 11.06
N LEU A 45 5.60 -10.29 12.21
CA LEU A 45 4.51 -9.32 12.40
C LEU A 45 4.66 -8.12 11.44
N ILE A 46 5.90 -7.68 11.20
CA ILE A 46 6.18 -6.60 10.25
C ILE A 46 5.77 -7.03 8.84
N GLY A 47 6.22 -8.20 8.38
CA GLY A 47 5.92 -8.70 7.04
C GLY A 47 4.44 -8.89 6.78
N PHE A 48 3.72 -9.59 7.67
CA PHE A 48 2.27 -9.74 7.54
C PHE A 48 1.52 -8.41 7.65
N SER A 49 1.94 -7.50 8.54
CA SER A 49 1.32 -6.17 8.63
C SER A 49 1.55 -5.33 7.37
N TYR A 50 2.72 -5.47 6.76
CA TYR A 50 3.07 -4.78 5.52
C TYR A 50 2.17 -5.24 4.36
N ILE A 51 1.97 -6.55 4.22
CA ILE A 51 1.06 -7.13 3.23
C ILE A 51 -0.38 -6.68 3.48
N ALA A 52 -0.90 -6.87 4.69
CA ALA A 52 -2.29 -6.55 5.00
C ALA A 52 -2.62 -5.04 4.95
N ALA A 53 -1.62 -4.18 5.16
CA ALA A 53 -1.79 -2.74 4.96
C ALA A 53 -1.82 -2.36 3.48
N GLY A 54 -1.06 -3.07 2.64
CA GLY A 54 -0.97 -2.85 1.20
C GLY A 54 -2.06 -3.54 0.40
N ALA A 55 -2.46 -4.76 0.81
CA ALA A 55 -3.47 -5.55 0.12
C ALA A 55 -4.87 -5.25 0.67
N SER A 56 -5.65 -4.45 -0.01
CA SER A 56 -7.00 -4.06 0.42
C SER A 56 -8.08 -4.41 -0.62
N SER A 57 -9.28 -3.88 -0.44
CA SER A 57 -10.41 -4.20 -1.33
C SER A 57 -10.23 -3.75 -2.76
N GLU A 58 -9.42 -2.71 -3.01
CA GLU A 58 -9.11 -2.30 -4.38
C GLU A 58 -8.43 -3.41 -5.19
N GLN A 59 -7.69 -4.31 -4.53
CA GLN A 59 -7.10 -5.46 -5.20
C GLN A 59 -8.13 -6.53 -5.50
N PHE A 60 -9.04 -6.86 -4.59
CA PHE A 60 -10.08 -7.86 -4.85
C PHE A 60 -11.11 -7.43 -5.90
N ILE A 61 -11.42 -6.15 -5.98
CA ILE A 61 -12.43 -5.63 -6.91
C ILE A 61 -11.75 -4.94 -8.09
N GLY A 62 -10.89 -3.96 -7.82
CA GLY A 62 -10.27 -3.15 -8.86
C GLY A 62 -9.21 -3.91 -9.66
N THR A 63 -8.24 -4.56 -8.98
CA THR A 63 -7.18 -5.31 -9.68
C THR A 63 -7.76 -6.52 -10.39
N VAL A 64 -8.64 -7.32 -9.74
CA VAL A 64 -9.30 -8.45 -10.39
C VAL A 64 -10.08 -8.02 -11.62
N GLY A 65 -10.84 -6.92 -11.55
CA GLY A 65 -11.56 -6.36 -12.68
C GLY A 65 -10.64 -5.86 -13.80
N SER A 66 -9.52 -5.24 -13.43
CA SER A 66 -8.52 -4.79 -14.38
C SER A 66 -7.80 -5.96 -15.07
N VAL A 67 -7.48 -7.03 -14.34
CA VAL A 67 -6.93 -8.27 -14.90
C VAL A 67 -7.93 -8.94 -15.83
N TYR A 68 -9.21 -9.01 -15.43
CA TYR A 68 -10.29 -9.51 -16.27
C TYR A 68 -10.31 -8.80 -17.63
N SER A 69 -10.13 -7.49 -17.68
CA SER A 69 -10.13 -6.71 -18.92
C SER A 69 -8.79 -6.77 -19.67
N ARG A 70 -7.65 -6.57 -18.99
CA ARG A 70 -6.33 -6.31 -19.57
C ARG A 70 -5.36 -7.49 -19.55
N GLY A 71 -5.63 -8.52 -18.74
CA GLY A 71 -4.81 -9.73 -18.62
C GLY A 71 -3.65 -9.62 -17.64
N MET A 72 -2.64 -10.48 -17.84
CA MET A 72 -1.51 -10.70 -16.94
C MET A 72 -0.64 -9.45 -16.68
N VAL A 73 -0.61 -8.49 -17.59
CA VAL A 73 0.18 -7.25 -17.46
C VAL A 73 -0.08 -6.51 -16.14
N ILE A 74 -1.27 -6.64 -15.58
CA ILE A 74 -1.63 -6.01 -14.29
C ILE A 74 -0.84 -6.60 -13.12
N ALA A 75 -0.35 -7.84 -13.21
CA ALA A 75 0.49 -8.45 -12.17
C ALA A 75 1.81 -7.68 -11.92
N ASN A 76 2.20 -6.76 -12.80
CA ASN A 76 3.35 -5.88 -12.57
C ASN A 76 3.19 -4.95 -11.35
N TRP A 77 1.96 -4.66 -10.92
CA TRP A 77 1.71 -3.91 -9.68
C TRP A 77 2.16 -4.66 -8.44
N GLU A 78 2.08 -6.01 -8.49
CA GLU A 78 2.50 -6.90 -7.41
C GLU A 78 3.94 -7.39 -7.63
N TRP A 79 4.26 -7.88 -8.82
CA TRP A 79 5.58 -8.44 -9.12
C TRP A 79 6.64 -7.39 -9.46
N GLY A 80 6.29 -6.14 -9.70
CA GLY A 80 7.22 -5.02 -9.85
C GLY A 80 7.84 -4.52 -8.53
N ASN A 81 7.56 -5.16 -7.40
CA ASN A 81 7.94 -4.67 -6.07
C ASN A 81 9.36 -5.01 -5.62
N ALA A 82 10.10 -5.84 -6.35
CA ALA A 82 11.47 -6.23 -5.99
C ALA A 82 12.39 -5.02 -5.79
N ILE A 83 12.36 -4.05 -6.72
CA ILE A 83 13.21 -2.85 -6.68
C ILE A 83 12.90 -1.98 -5.45
N PRO A 84 11.66 -1.53 -5.21
CA PRO A 84 11.35 -0.71 -4.03
C PRO A 84 11.63 -1.43 -2.71
N ILE A 85 11.43 -2.75 -2.63
CA ILE A 85 11.76 -3.54 -1.43
C ILE A 85 13.27 -3.51 -1.17
N ILE A 86 14.11 -3.71 -2.20
CA ILE A 86 15.57 -3.62 -2.05
C ILE A 86 15.96 -2.20 -1.64
N VAL A 87 15.41 -1.18 -2.29
CA VAL A 87 15.68 0.23 -1.96
C VAL A 87 15.29 0.51 -0.49
N MET A 88 14.16 -0.01 -0.03
CA MET A 88 13.72 0.11 1.36
C MET A 88 14.72 -0.54 2.33
N VAL A 89 15.13 -1.79 2.06
CA VAL A 89 16.04 -2.58 2.91
C VAL A 89 17.44 -1.98 2.98
N VAL A 90 17.95 -1.48 1.83
CA VAL A 90 19.34 -1.02 1.71
C VAL A 90 19.50 0.42 2.17
N PHE A 91 18.57 1.30 1.83
CA PHE A 91 18.73 2.74 2.04
C PHE A 91 17.84 3.28 3.17
N PHE A 92 16.54 2.97 3.16
CA PHE A 92 15.60 3.64 4.05
C PHE A 92 15.59 3.07 5.47
N ILE A 93 15.54 1.74 5.63
CA ILE A 93 15.49 1.10 6.96
C ILE A 93 16.67 1.47 7.84
N PRO A 94 17.95 1.39 7.37
CA PRO A 94 19.10 1.77 8.19
C PRO A 94 18.99 3.22 8.67
N TYR A 95 18.59 4.13 7.78
CA TYR A 95 18.43 5.53 8.15
C TYR A 95 17.30 5.75 9.15
N TYR A 96 16.12 5.15 8.91
CA TYR A 96 14.95 5.32 9.76
C TYR A 96 15.21 4.84 11.18
N LEU A 97 15.80 3.66 11.35
CA LEU A 97 16.01 3.07 12.66
C LEU A 97 17.21 3.67 13.40
N LYS A 98 18.33 3.97 12.71
CA LYS A 98 19.47 4.69 13.30
C LYS A 98 19.05 6.03 13.89
N ASN A 99 18.16 6.73 13.20
CA ASN A 99 17.66 8.04 13.61
C ASN A 99 16.43 7.97 14.52
N ARG A 100 15.95 6.76 14.89
CA ARG A 100 14.77 6.53 15.75
C ARG A 100 13.55 7.32 15.31
N ILE A 101 13.27 7.31 13.99
CA ILE A 101 12.17 8.03 13.39
C ILE A 101 10.85 7.37 13.81
N LEU A 102 9.89 8.15 14.30
CA LEU A 102 8.55 7.68 14.65
C LEU A 102 7.58 7.78 13.48
N THR A 103 7.77 8.80 12.64
CA THR A 103 6.92 9.03 11.46
C THR A 103 7.77 9.38 10.25
N ILE A 104 7.33 8.98 9.06
CA ILE A 104 8.09 9.26 7.83
C ILE A 104 8.37 10.77 7.61
N PRO A 105 7.46 11.70 7.93
CA PRO A 105 7.80 13.14 7.83
C PRO A 105 9.02 13.57 8.68
N GLU A 106 9.30 12.90 9.81
CA GLU A 106 10.49 13.20 10.64
C GLU A 106 11.80 12.93 9.91
N PHE A 107 11.82 12.01 8.93
CA PHE A 107 12.97 11.83 8.06
C PHE A 107 13.33 13.14 7.34
N LEU A 108 12.33 13.81 6.79
CA LEU A 108 12.53 15.07 6.06
C LEU A 108 12.95 16.22 6.99
N GLU A 109 12.51 16.21 8.25
CA GLU A 109 12.98 17.16 9.23
C GLU A 109 14.47 17.00 9.52
N LYS A 110 14.90 15.77 9.81
CA LYS A 110 16.30 15.46 10.11
C LYS A 110 17.21 15.69 8.90
N ARG A 111 16.67 15.48 7.70
CA ARG A 111 17.41 15.67 6.45
C ARG A 111 17.45 17.15 6.01
N PHE A 112 16.38 17.90 6.25
CA PHE A 112 16.20 19.28 5.78
C PHE A 112 15.84 20.24 6.91
N ASN A 113 14.54 20.39 7.21
CA ASN A 113 14.02 21.24 8.28
C ASN A 113 12.53 20.96 8.57
N THR A 114 12.01 21.62 9.61
CA THR A 114 10.61 21.53 10.05
C THR A 114 9.60 21.94 8.98
N LYS A 115 9.91 22.94 8.11
CA LYS A 115 8.97 23.38 7.05
C LYS A 115 8.72 22.27 6.02
N VAL A 116 9.78 21.57 5.60
CA VAL A 116 9.67 20.43 4.66
C VAL A 116 8.92 19.26 5.30
N LYS A 117 9.18 18.96 6.59
CA LYS A 117 8.42 17.97 7.37
C LYS A 117 6.93 18.27 7.37
N LEU A 118 6.55 19.50 7.76
CA LEU A 118 5.15 19.91 7.89
C LEU A 118 4.42 19.87 6.55
N LEU A 119 5.07 20.31 5.47
CA LEU A 119 4.51 20.23 4.12
C LEU A 119 4.21 18.79 3.75
N PHE A 120 5.17 17.87 3.96
CA PHE A 120 4.97 16.45 3.64
C PHE A 120 3.94 15.78 4.56
N ALA A 121 3.91 16.14 5.84
CA ALA A 121 2.88 15.66 6.77
C ALA A 121 1.47 16.04 6.30
N PHE A 122 1.29 17.27 5.85
CA PHE A 122 0.02 17.75 5.31
C PHE A 122 -0.35 17.03 4.00
N ILE A 123 0.59 16.91 3.05
CA ILE A 123 0.40 16.16 1.80
C ILE A 123 0.01 14.71 2.08
N SER A 124 0.70 14.04 3.01
CA SER A 124 0.41 12.65 3.36
C SER A 124 -1.01 12.46 3.91
N ILE A 125 -1.48 13.39 4.74
CA ILE A 125 -2.86 13.36 5.25
C ILE A 125 -3.86 13.55 4.12
N LEU A 126 -3.63 14.51 3.20
CA LEU A 126 -4.52 14.73 2.05
C LEU A 126 -4.60 13.52 1.13
N ILE A 127 -3.46 12.95 0.74
CA ILE A 127 -3.41 11.74 -0.11
C ILE A 127 -4.19 10.61 0.55
N TYR A 128 -3.95 10.40 1.85
CA TYR A 128 -4.63 9.33 2.55
C TYR A 128 -6.15 9.54 2.61
N VAL A 129 -6.61 10.74 2.99
CA VAL A 129 -8.04 11.02 3.17
C VAL A 129 -8.81 10.98 1.85
N PHE A 130 -8.29 11.67 0.83
CA PHE A 130 -9.04 11.90 -0.42
C PHE A 130 -8.80 10.86 -1.51
N ILE A 131 -7.72 10.08 -1.43
CA ILE A 131 -7.46 9.01 -2.39
C ILE A 131 -7.62 7.66 -1.70
N ASN A 132 -6.77 7.34 -0.73
CA ASN A 132 -6.71 5.98 -0.18
C ASN A 132 -7.96 5.62 0.64
N LEU A 133 -8.32 6.43 1.64
CA LEU A 133 -9.47 6.16 2.51
C LEU A 133 -10.78 6.16 1.72
N ALA A 134 -11.00 7.18 0.89
CA ALA A 134 -12.21 7.29 0.09
C ALA A 134 -12.34 6.13 -0.90
N GLY A 135 -11.25 5.80 -1.59
CA GLY A 135 -11.22 4.70 -2.55
C GLY A 135 -11.47 3.34 -1.90
N VAL A 136 -10.72 3.01 -0.83
CA VAL A 136 -10.88 1.73 -0.12
C VAL A 136 -12.28 1.60 0.49
N LEU A 137 -12.82 2.69 1.07
CA LEU A 137 -14.14 2.71 1.67
C LEU A 137 -15.25 2.51 0.62
N TYR A 138 -15.14 3.22 -0.53
CA TYR A 138 -16.10 3.04 -1.63
C TYR A 138 -16.05 1.62 -2.19
N THR A 139 -14.84 1.09 -2.47
CA THR A 139 -14.66 -0.25 -3.04
C THR A 139 -15.21 -1.34 -2.12
N GLY A 140 -14.94 -1.21 -0.81
CA GLY A 140 -15.48 -2.14 0.18
C GLY A 140 -16.99 -2.06 0.30
N ALA A 141 -17.56 -0.86 0.27
CA ALA A 141 -19.00 -0.65 0.30
C ALA A 141 -19.69 -1.13 -0.99
N TYR A 142 -19.04 -0.95 -2.15
CA TYR A 142 -19.50 -1.47 -3.45
C TYR A 142 -19.59 -3.00 -3.43
N ALA A 143 -18.52 -3.67 -2.99
CA ALA A 143 -18.50 -5.11 -2.84
C ALA A 143 -19.57 -5.61 -1.87
N MET A 144 -19.67 -5.00 -0.69
CA MET A 144 -20.64 -5.36 0.32
C MET A 144 -22.07 -5.15 -0.17
N SER A 145 -22.34 -4.06 -0.89
CA SER A 145 -23.65 -3.77 -1.52
C SER A 145 -24.02 -4.86 -2.53
N GLY A 146 -23.10 -5.26 -3.40
CA GLY A 146 -23.30 -6.35 -4.37
C GLY A 146 -23.56 -7.71 -3.71
N ILE A 147 -22.85 -8.04 -2.62
CA ILE A 147 -22.99 -9.31 -1.90
C ILE A 147 -24.29 -9.39 -1.09
N LEU A 148 -24.66 -8.31 -0.40
CA LEU A 148 -25.81 -8.30 0.53
C LEU A 148 -27.09 -7.75 -0.08
N GLY A 149 -27.04 -7.10 -1.23
CA GLY A 149 -28.20 -6.47 -1.86
C GLY A 149 -28.73 -5.25 -1.11
N ILE A 150 -27.90 -4.58 -0.30
CA ILE A 150 -28.27 -3.38 0.49
C ILE A 150 -27.64 -2.13 -0.09
N HIS A 151 -28.23 -0.98 0.21
CA HIS A 151 -27.78 0.29 -0.36
C HIS A 151 -26.36 0.66 0.08
N ILE A 152 -25.52 1.15 -0.86
CA ILE A 152 -24.10 1.44 -0.65
C ILE A 152 -23.82 2.37 0.54
N TYR A 153 -24.66 3.36 0.81
CA TYR A 153 -24.48 4.26 1.96
C TYR A 153 -24.64 3.56 3.31
N LEU A 154 -25.49 2.53 3.39
CA LEU A 154 -25.59 1.68 4.59
C LEU A 154 -24.33 0.85 4.78
N CYS A 155 -23.75 0.35 3.68
CA CYS A 155 -22.47 -0.36 3.71
C CYS A 155 -21.32 0.55 4.19
N ILE A 156 -21.25 1.78 3.70
CA ILE A 156 -20.28 2.80 4.17
C ILE A 156 -20.46 3.01 5.68
N GLY A 157 -21.70 3.27 6.14
CA GLY A 157 -22.00 3.46 7.56
C GLY A 157 -21.59 2.28 8.43
N PHE A 158 -21.81 1.05 7.96
CA PHE A 158 -21.41 -0.17 8.66
C PHE A 158 -19.89 -0.29 8.77
N ILE A 159 -19.15 -0.11 7.65
CA ILE A 159 -17.69 -0.21 7.61
C ILE A 159 -17.05 0.83 8.54
N ILE A 160 -17.47 2.10 8.48
CA ILE A 160 -16.90 3.14 9.35
C ILE A 160 -17.18 2.89 10.83
N SER A 161 -18.32 2.28 11.16
CA SER A 161 -18.68 1.93 12.54
C SER A 161 -17.74 0.86 13.10
N ILE A 162 -17.46 -0.19 12.32
CA ILE A 162 -16.51 -1.27 12.70
C ILE A 162 -15.10 -0.70 12.83
N VAL A 163 -14.64 0.03 11.82
CA VAL A 163 -13.29 0.62 11.83
C VAL A 163 -13.12 1.58 12.99
N GLY A 164 -14.11 2.47 13.19
CA GLY A 164 -14.10 3.43 14.31
C GLY A 164 -13.97 2.74 15.66
N PHE A 165 -14.69 1.64 15.86
CA PHE A 165 -14.58 0.84 17.08
C PHE A 165 -13.15 0.31 17.29
N PHE A 166 -12.54 -0.33 16.28
CA PHE A 166 -11.21 -0.90 16.41
C PHE A 166 -10.11 0.17 16.56
N VAL A 167 -10.20 1.28 15.82
CA VAL A 167 -9.21 2.37 15.89
C VAL A 167 -9.24 3.06 17.26
N ILE A 168 -10.44 3.30 17.81
CA ILE A 168 -10.59 3.97 19.10
C ILE A 168 -10.05 3.12 20.25
N TYR A 169 -10.28 1.79 20.23
CA TYR A 169 -9.92 0.90 21.33
C TYR A 169 -8.60 0.17 21.17
N GLY A 170 -8.22 -0.23 19.95
CA GLY A 170 -7.17 -1.22 19.72
C GLY A 170 -5.74 -0.67 19.67
N GLY A 171 -5.51 0.43 18.97
CA GLY A 171 -4.16 0.94 18.65
C GLY A 171 -3.34 -0.05 17.78
N MET A 172 -2.05 0.25 17.60
CA MET A 172 -1.15 -0.50 16.69
C MET A 172 -1.00 -2.00 17.04
N ALA A 173 -1.12 -2.39 18.31
CA ALA A 173 -1.04 -3.80 18.68
C ALA A 173 -2.23 -4.62 18.15
N SER A 174 -3.44 -4.06 18.22
CA SER A 174 -4.63 -4.67 17.61
C SER A 174 -4.45 -4.81 16.09
N ILE A 175 -4.02 -3.72 15.45
CA ILE A 175 -3.79 -3.66 14.01
C ILE A 175 -2.78 -4.73 13.57
N ALA A 176 -1.64 -4.85 14.24
CA ALA A 176 -0.60 -5.82 13.86
C ALA A 176 -1.11 -7.28 13.88
N TRP A 177 -1.91 -7.67 14.87
CA TRP A 177 -2.43 -9.02 14.97
C TRP A 177 -3.62 -9.30 14.04
N THR A 178 -4.51 -8.31 13.86
CA THR A 178 -5.58 -8.44 12.85
C THR A 178 -5.01 -8.50 11.44
N ASN A 179 -3.93 -7.78 11.17
CA ASN A 179 -3.21 -7.84 9.90
C ASN A 179 -2.59 -9.22 9.63
N VAL A 180 -2.04 -9.89 10.66
CA VAL A 180 -1.54 -11.27 10.50
C VAL A 180 -2.66 -12.21 10.08
N MET A 181 -3.77 -12.19 10.82
CA MET A 181 -4.94 -13.02 10.46
C MET A 181 -5.41 -12.72 9.04
N GLN A 182 -5.55 -11.43 8.72
CA GLN A 182 -6.01 -10.98 7.40
C GLN A 182 -5.08 -11.45 6.28
N ALA A 183 -3.76 -11.27 6.41
CA ALA A 183 -2.80 -11.69 5.40
C ALA A 183 -2.81 -13.22 5.18
N LEU A 184 -2.88 -14.00 6.25
CA LEU A 184 -2.96 -15.46 6.16
C LEU A 184 -4.24 -15.92 5.46
N MET A 185 -5.38 -15.31 5.81
CA MET A 185 -6.67 -15.66 5.20
C MET A 185 -6.75 -15.20 3.74
N LEU A 186 -6.19 -14.03 3.41
CA LEU A 186 -6.08 -13.51 2.05
C LEU A 186 -5.29 -14.47 1.16
N ILE A 187 -4.11 -14.87 1.60
CA ILE A 187 -3.25 -15.83 0.87
C ILE A 187 -3.95 -17.19 0.75
N GLY A 188 -4.53 -17.71 1.85
CA GLY A 188 -5.20 -19.00 1.86
C GLY A 188 -6.42 -19.05 0.95
N THR A 189 -7.27 -18.02 0.99
CA THR A 189 -8.45 -17.95 0.09
C THR A 189 -8.05 -17.75 -1.36
N GLY A 190 -7.01 -16.95 -1.64
CA GLY A 190 -6.48 -16.75 -2.98
C GLY A 190 -5.97 -18.05 -3.61
N ILE A 191 -5.14 -18.79 -2.87
CA ILE A 191 -4.64 -20.11 -3.30
C ILE A 191 -5.81 -21.09 -3.51
N ALA A 192 -6.81 -21.10 -2.62
CA ALA A 192 -7.98 -21.97 -2.76
C ALA A 192 -8.77 -21.65 -4.03
N ILE A 193 -9.04 -20.35 -4.31
CA ILE A 193 -9.72 -19.92 -5.54
C ILE A 193 -8.94 -20.36 -6.78
N PHE A 194 -7.61 -20.16 -6.76
CA PHE A 194 -6.74 -20.56 -7.87
C PHE A 194 -6.78 -22.06 -8.12
N ILE A 195 -6.60 -22.88 -7.06
CA ILE A 195 -6.62 -24.36 -7.19
C ILE A 195 -7.99 -24.83 -7.72
N ILE A 196 -9.09 -24.33 -7.15
CA ILE A 196 -10.44 -24.72 -7.62
C ILE A 196 -10.63 -24.28 -9.07
N GLY A 197 -10.23 -23.07 -9.43
CA GLY A 197 -10.28 -22.56 -10.79
C GLY A 197 -9.49 -23.42 -11.77
N LEU A 198 -8.26 -23.83 -11.39
CA LEU A 198 -7.39 -24.68 -12.21
C LEU A 198 -8.04 -26.03 -12.59
N PHE A 199 -8.80 -26.60 -11.67
CA PHE A 199 -9.50 -27.88 -11.93
C PHE A 199 -10.91 -27.73 -12.52
N THR A 200 -11.51 -26.53 -12.44
CA THR A 200 -12.89 -26.30 -12.92
C THR A 200 -12.93 -25.70 -14.31
N VAL A 201 -11.94 -24.88 -14.67
CA VAL A 201 -11.86 -24.27 -16.02
C VAL A 201 -11.48 -25.35 -17.03
N PRO A 202 -12.27 -25.55 -18.10
CA PRO A 202 -11.90 -26.48 -19.18
C PRO A 202 -10.57 -26.10 -19.82
N GLY A 203 -9.61 -27.02 -19.92
CA GLY A 203 -8.26 -26.76 -20.38
C GLY A 203 -7.30 -26.23 -19.28
N GLY A 204 -7.82 -25.98 -18.07
CA GLY A 204 -7.01 -25.66 -16.88
C GLY A 204 -6.07 -24.47 -17.07
N TRP A 205 -4.78 -24.67 -16.79
CA TRP A 205 -3.76 -23.65 -16.86
C TRP A 205 -3.68 -22.90 -18.19
N GLU A 206 -3.73 -23.64 -19.32
CA GLU A 206 -3.60 -23.03 -20.65
C GLU A 206 -4.74 -22.07 -20.97
N THR A 207 -5.96 -22.40 -20.57
CA THR A 207 -7.13 -21.54 -20.77
C THR A 207 -7.13 -20.35 -19.81
N ILE A 208 -6.70 -20.54 -18.55
CA ILE A 208 -6.63 -19.47 -17.55
C ILE A 208 -5.61 -18.42 -17.94
N ILE A 209 -4.40 -18.81 -18.32
CA ILE A 209 -3.37 -17.87 -18.76
C ILE A 209 -3.75 -17.26 -20.11
N GLY A 210 -4.40 -18.04 -20.98
CA GLY A 210 -4.72 -17.64 -22.34
C GLY A 210 -3.49 -17.64 -23.24
N THR A 211 -3.64 -17.03 -24.42
CA THR A 211 -2.59 -16.94 -25.44
C THR A 211 -2.43 -15.50 -25.93
N GLY A 212 -1.26 -15.19 -26.50
CA GLY A 212 -0.96 -13.88 -27.06
C GLY A 212 -0.81 -12.77 -25.99
N PRO A 213 -1.12 -11.51 -26.32
CA PRO A 213 -0.81 -10.34 -25.49
C PRO A 213 -1.43 -10.36 -24.09
N ARG A 214 -2.49 -11.15 -23.86
CA ARG A 214 -3.12 -11.26 -22.53
C ARG A 214 -2.28 -12.05 -21.53
N ALA A 215 -1.46 -12.99 -22.00
CA ALA A 215 -0.61 -13.84 -21.17
C ALA A 215 0.69 -13.14 -20.73
N ASN A 216 1.08 -12.06 -21.38
CA ASN A 216 2.38 -11.45 -21.20
C ASN A 216 2.37 -10.38 -20.08
N LEU A 217 3.41 -10.42 -19.24
CA LEU A 217 3.71 -9.34 -18.27
C LEU A 217 4.21 -8.07 -18.96
N ILE A 218 5.00 -8.24 -20.02
CA ILE A 218 5.64 -7.15 -20.74
C ILE A 218 4.91 -6.95 -22.06
N LYS A 219 4.31 -5.78 -22.25
CA LYS A 219 3.64 -5.41 -23.49
C LYS A 219 4.45 -4.38 -24.27
N PRO A 220 4.28 -4.31 -25.60
CA PRO A 220 5.02 -3.38 -26.45
C PRO A 220 4.72 -1.91 -26.06
N ILE A 221 5.55 -0.97 -26.59
CA ILE A 221 5.49 0.46 -26.25
C ILE A 221 4.20 1.14 -26.73
N ASP A 222 3.58 0.60 -27.74
CA ASP A 222 2.33 1.08 -28.38
C ASP A 222 1.07 0.43 -27.78
N ASP A 223 1.20 -0.41 -26.74
CA ASP A 223 0.04 -0.95 -26.03
C ASP A 223 -0.79 0.20 -25.42
N PRO A 224 -2.11 0.24 -25.71
CA PRO A 224 -2.96 1.34 -25.27
C PRO A 224 -3.18 1.37 -23.76
N ASP A 225 -3.07 0.22 -23.09
CA ASP A 225 -3.38 0.08 -21.67
C ASP A 225 -2.16 0.22 -20.78
N VAL A 226 -1.17 -0.71 -20.90
CA VAL A 226 -0.01 -0.78 -20.01
C VAL A 226 1.26 -1.12 -20.82
N PRO A 227 1.85 -0.16 -21.53
CA PRO A 227 3.11 -0.37 -22.22
C PRO A 227 4.25 -0.64 -21.22
N TRP A 228 5.34 -1.31 -21.65
CA TRP A 228 6.48 -1.62 -20.77
C TRP A 228 7.10 -0.38 -20.09
N THR A 229 6.99 0.78 -20.72
CA THR A 229 7.42 2.07 -20.13
C THR A 229 6.65 2.43 -18.86
N ALA A 230 5.38 2.02 -18.77
CA ALA A 230 4.57 2.19 -17.56
C ALA A 230 5.13 1.38 -16.38
N ILE A 231 5.68 0.17 -16.65
CA ILE A 231 6.27 -0.68 -15.63
C ILE A 231 7.50 -0.02 -15.00
N LEU A 232 8.36 0.61 -15.81
CA LEU A 232 9.50 1.38 -15.30
C LEU A 232 9.05 2.54 -14.42
N LEU A 233 8.04 3.29 -14.85
CA LEU A 233 7.47 4.35 -14.03
C LEU A 233 6.94 3.83 -12.70
N LEU A 234 6.21 2.72 -12.71
CA LEU A 234 5.72 2.09 -11.49
C LEU A 234 6.86 1.77 -10.53
N MET A 235 7.93 1.12 -11.01
CA MET A 235 9.05 0.69 -10.18
C MET A 235 9.79 1.86 -9.54
N PHE A 236 10.06 2.96 -10.26
CA PHE A 236 10.88 4.09 -9.79
C PHE A 236 10.08 5.27 -9.24
N SER A 237 8.79 5.36 -9.49
CA SER A 237 7.91 6.42 -8.99
C SER A 237 6.92 5.90 -7.98
N THR A 238 5.84 5.29 -8.46
CA THR A 238 4.69 4.91 -7.63
C THR A 238 5.06 3.91 -6.53
N ASN A 239 5.82 2.87 -6.87
CA ASN A 239 6.18 1.84 -5.90
C ASN A 239 7.24 2.34 -4.89
N ILE A 240 8.18 3.21 -5.29
CA ILE A 240 9.09 3.86 -4.34
C ILE A 240 8.30 4.73 -3.35
N TRP A 241 7.39 5.58 -3.85
CA TRP A 241 6.52 6.35 -2.98
C TRP A 241 5.71 5.44 -2.05
N TYR A 242 5.02 4.44 -2.60
CA TYR A 242 4.10 3.58 -1.86
C TYR A 242 4.83 2.74 -0.81
N TYR A 243 5.88 2.03 -1.20
CA TYR A 243 6.57 1.07 -0.34
C TYR A 243 7.66 1.67 0.55
N CYS A 244 8.30 2.77 0.16
CA CYS A 244 9.40 3.35 0.94
C CYS A 244 8.99 4.55 1.80
N THR A 245 7.98 5.33 1.37
CA THR A 245 7.70 6.64 1.97
C THR A 245 6.30 6.78 2.57
N ASN A 246 5.44 5.81 2.35
CA ASN A 246 4.07 5.86 2.86
C ASN A 246 4.00 5.37 4.31
N GLN A 247 3.51 6.22 5.21
CA GLN A 247 3.44 5.93 6.65
C GLN A 247 2.58 4.71 6.94
N HIS A 248 1.42 4.54 6.26
CA HIS A 248 0.49 3.47 6.60
C HIS A 248 1.04 2.08 6.29
N ILE A 249 1.92 1.97 5.30
CA ILE A 249 2.64 0.73 4.98
C ILE A 249 3.81 0.53 5.95
N ASN A 250 4.57 1.60 6.23
CA ASN A 250 5.86 1.50 6.93
C ASN A 250 5.78 1.63 8.46
N GLN A 251 4.62 1.95 9.05
CA GLN A 251 4.51 2.14 10.49
C GLN A 251 4.90 0.89 11.31
N SER A 252 4.63 -0.32 10.80
CA SER A 252 5.09 -1.56 11.44
C SER A 252 6.61 -1.72 11.40
N THR A 253 7.23 -1.29 10.30
CA THR A 253 8.70 -1.28 10.13
C THR A 253 9.37 -0.34 11.12
N LEU A 254 8.79 0.85 11.33
CA LEU A 254 9.27 1.81 12.33
C LEU A 254 9.12 1.29 13.77
N GLY A 255 8.18 0.38 14.02
CA GLY A 255 7.98 -0.31 15.29
C GLY A 255 8.89 -1.52 15.53
N ALA A 256 9.81 -1.84 14.63
CA ALA A 256 10.67 -3.02 14.69
C ALA A 256 11.53 -3.09 15.96
N LYS A 257 11.79 -4.30 16.46
CA LYS A 257 12.69 -4.54 17.62
C LYS A 257 14.10 -4.01 17.37
N ASN A 258 14.60 -4.18 16.16
CA ASN A 258 15.91 -3.70 15.70
C ASN A 258 15.96 -3.72 14.17
N GLU A 259 17.08 -3.30 13.60
CA GLU A 259 17.29 -3.19 12.16
C GLU A 259 17.16 -4.54 11.44
N TRP A 260 17.69 -5.62 12.01
CA TRP A 260 17.55 -6.96 11.44
C TRP A 260 16.08 -7.38 11.31
N HIS A 261 15.28 -7.17 12.35
CA HIS A 261 13.84 -7.48 12.32
C HIS A 261 13.09 -6.64 11.29
N ALA A 262 13.48 -5.38 11.09
CA ALA A 262 12.89 -4.52 10.07
C ALA A 262 13.23 -5.02 8.66
N LYS A 263 14.51 -5.21 8.35
CA LYS A 263 15.00 -5.68 7.06
C LYS A 263 14.42 -7.05 6.70
N MET A 264 14.51 -8.02 7.63
CA MET A 264 13.96 -9.36 7.43
C MET A 264 12.44 -9.33 7.24
N GLY A 265 11.72 -8.47 7.96
CA GLY A 265 10.28 -8.29 7.81
C GLY A 265 9.88 -7.79 6.42
N ILE A 266 10.63 -6.84 5.86
CA ILE A 266 10.38 -6.31 4.52
C ILE A 266 10.76 -7.31 3.43
N ILE A 267 11.85 -8.07 3.58
CA ILE A 267 12.18 -9.16 2.65
C ILE A 267 11.12 -10.25 2.71
N PHE A 268 10.65 -10.62 3.91
CA PHE A 268 9.57 -11.58 4.07
C PHE A 268 8.27 -11.09 3.42
N ALA A 269 7.93 -9.80 3.56
CA ALA A 269 6.83 -9.20 2.81
C ALA A 269 7.03 -9.32 1.30
N GLY A 270 8.25 -9.07 0.79
CA GLY A 270 8.59 -9.25 -0.62
C GLY A 270 8.38 -10.67 -1.13
N LEU A 271 8.73 -11.67 -0.32
CA LEU A 271 8.44 -13.07 -0.65
C LEU A 271 6.94 -13.38 -0.63
N LEU A 272 6.18 -12.80 0.29
CA LEU A 272 4.73 -12.95 0.32
C LEU A 272 4.05 -12.26 -0.88
N TRP A 273 4.56 -11.11 -1.34
CA TRP A 273 4.06 -10.42 -2.53
C TRP A 273 4.16 -11.26 -3.80
N ILE A 274 5.04 -12.25 -3.86
CA ILE A 274 5.09 -13.23 -4.95
C ILE A 274 3.82 -14.07 -5.00
N ILE A 275 3.21 -14.32 -3.83
CA ILE A 275 2.03 -15.20 -3.67
C ILE A 275 0.72 -14.40 -3.80
N ILE A 276 0.73 -13.10 -3.55
CA ILE A 276 -0.49 -12.26 -3.61
C ILE A 276 -1.26 -12.37 -4.92
N PRO A 277 -0.62 -12.45 -6.11
CA PRO A 277 -1.34 -12.63 -7.38
C PRO A 277 -2.29 -13.84 -7.45
N PHE A 278 -2.11 -14.84 -6.60
CA PHE A 278 -3.11 -15.91 -6.49
C PHE A 278 -4.44 -15.42 -5.91
N ALA A 279 -4.45 -14.28 -5.19
CA ALA A 279 -5.65 -13.69 -4.60
C ALA A 279 -6.27 -12.57 -5.45
N ASP A 280 -5.50 -11.87 -6.28
CA ASP A 280 -5.95 -10.67 -6.97
C ASP A 280 -5.70 -10.65 -8.50
N VAL A 281 -4.80 -11.49 -9.02
CA VAL A 281 -4.55 -11.62 -10.47
C VAL A 281 -5.25 -12.85 -11.03
N PHE A 282 -4.95 -14.02 -10.52
CA PHE A 282 -5.52 -15.27 -11.07
C PHE A 282 -7.05 -15.31 -11.03
N PRO A 283 -7.77 -14.79 -10.02
CA PRO A 283 -9.22 -14.73 -10.08
C PRO A 283 -9.75 -13.93 -11.29
N GLY A 284 -9.06 -12.86 -11.70
CA GLY A 284 -9.42 -12.09 -12.89
C GLY A 284 -9.24 -12.87 -14.20
N LEU A 285 -8.14 -13.64 -14.31
CA LEU A 285 -7.89 -14.53 -15.44
C LEU A 285 -8.90 -15.69 -15.47
N ILE A 286 -9.22 -16.29 -14.34
CA ILE A 286 -10.22 -17.34 -14.20
C ILE A 286 -11.61 -16.82 -14.59
N ALA A 287 -11.98 -15.62 -14.13
CA ALA A 287 -13.26 -15.01 -14.50
C ALA A 287 -13.38 -14.84 -16.01
N HIS A 288 -12.32 -14.34 -16.66
CA HIS A 288 -12.32 -14.17 -18.11
C HIS A 288 -12.36 -15.50 -18.86
N ALA A 289 -11.66 -16.52 -18.37
CA ALA A 289 -11.70 -17.87 -18.96
C ALA A 289 -13.08 -18.53 -18.87
N LEU A 290 -13.84 -18.25 -17.80
CA LEU A 290 -15.18 -18.80 -17.58
C LEU A 290 -16.27 -17.99 -18.30
N GLU A 291 -16.15 -16.66 -18.34
CA GLU A 291 -17.14 -15.74 -18.92
C GLU A 291 -16.43 -14.49 -19.48
N PRO A 292 -16.11 -14.48 -20.79
CA PRO A 292 -15.42 -13.35 -21.43
C PRO A 292 -16.24 -12.06 -21.54
N ASN A 293 -17.58 -12.13 -21.35
CA ASN A 293 -18.51 -11.04 -21.63
C ASN A 293 -19.29 -10.61 -20.37
N LEU A 294 -18.61 -10.49 -19.22
CA LEU A 294 -19.24 -9.93 -18.02
C LEU A 294 -19.68 -8.48 -18.25
N PRO A 295 -20.88 -8.09 -17.80
CA PRO A 295 -21.39 -6.73 -17.96
C PRO A 295 -20.53 -5.66 -17.31
N LEU A 296 -19.89 -6.01 -16.18
CA LEU A 296 -19.02 -5.13 -15.39
C LEU A 296 -17.75 -5.90 -14.98
N ALA A 297 -16.60 -5.44 -15.40
CA ALA A 297 -15.31 -6.04 -15.07
C ALA A 297 -15.04 -6.06 -13.55
N ASP A 298 -15.45 -5.02 -12.83
CA ASP A 298 -15.30 -4.92 -11.35
C ASP A 298 -16.16 -5.95 -10.60
N GLY A 299 -17.10 -6.62 -11.29
CA GLY A 299 -17.87 -7.77 -10.77
C GLY A 299 -17.15 -9.12 -10.88
N ALA A 300 -16.01 -9.18 -11.54
CA ALA A 300 -15.31 -10.44 -11.85
C ALA A 300 -14.96 -11.28 -10.60
N PHE A 301 -14.53 -10.65 -9.51
CA PHE A 301 -14.23 -11.36 -8.27
C PHE A 301 -15.47 -12.03 -7.66
N ILE A 302 -16.58 -11.29 -7.58
CA ILE A 302 -17.85 -11.81 -7.03
C ILE A 302 -18.35 -12.97 -7.92
N TYR A 303 -18.26 -12.82 -9.25
CA TYR A 303 -18.62 -13.88 -10.21
C TYR A 303 -17.84 -15.17 -9.95
N VAL A 304 -16.50 -15.09 -9.79
CA VAL A 304 -15.65 -16.25 -9.51
C VAL A 304 -16.02 -16.92 -8.20
N VAL A 305 -16.23 -16.12 -7.14
CA VAL A 305 -16.61 -16.66 -5.83
C VAL A 305 -17.94 -17.38 -5.89
N ASP A 306 -18.96 -16.76 -6.49
CA ASP A 306 -20.29 -17.36 -6.59
C ASP A 306 -20.32 -18.60 -7.49
N ARG A 307 -19.44 -18.67 -8.51
CA ARG A 307 -19.38 -19.77 -9.46
C ARG A 307 -18.56 -20.96 -8.97
N LEU A 308 -17.43 -20.70 -8.30
CA LEU A 308 -16.45 -21.75 -7.98
C LEU A 308 -16.48 -22.18 -6.52
N ILE A 309 -16.81 -21.27 -5.59
CA ILE A 309 -16.66 -21.58 -4.17
C ILE A 309 -17.92 -22.28 -3.65
N PRO A 310 -17.77 -23.46 -3.03
CA PRO A 310 -18.92 -24.18 -2.47
C PRO A 310 -19.56 -23.40 -1.31
N ALA A 311 -20.84 -23.70 -1.06
CA ALA A 311 -21.60 -23.11 0.05
C ALA A 311 -20.87 -23.29 1.39
N GLY A 312 -20.80 -22.24 2.16
CA GLY A 312 -20.01 -22.13 3.39
C GLY A 312 -18.61 -21.54 3.18
N GLY A 313 -17.95 -21.84 2.05
CA GLY A 313 -16.66 -21.22 1.69
C GLY A 313 -16.80 -19.78 1.22
N ALA A 314 -17.87 -19.47 0.48
CA ALA A 314 -18.13 -18.10 -0.01
C ALA A 314 -18.25 -17.09 1.14
N GLY A 315 -18.85 -17.46 2.26
CA GLY A 315 -18.92 -16.57 3.42
C GLY A 315 -17.57 -16.23 4.03
N ILE A 316 -16.62 -17.18 4.03
CA ILE A 316 -15.23 -16.91 4.47
C ILE A 316 -14.55 -15.94 3.49
N VAL A 317 -14.64 -16.20 2.16
CA VAL A 317 -14.02 -15.34 1.14
C VAL A 317 -14.57 -13.91 1.21
N TYR A 318 -15.88 -13.74 1.34
CA TYR A 318 -16.52 -12.43 1.53
C TYR A 318 -16.13 -11.79 2.85
N GLY A 319 -15.94 -12.58 3.91
CA GLY A 319 -15.37 -12.11 5.17
C GLY A 319 -13.95 -11.54 4.98
N VAL A 320 -13.09 -12.28 4.27
CA VAL A 320 -11.72 -11.83 3.96
C VAL A 320 -11.74 -10.52 3.18
N LEU A 321 -12.60 -10.38 2.17
CA LEU A 321 -12.77 -9.16 1.40
C LEU A 321 -13.20 -7.98 2.29
N ILE A 322 -14.25 -8.11 3.10
CA ILE A 322 -14.75 -7.03 3.95
C ILE A 322 -13.72 -6.65 5.02
N PHE A 323 -13.04 -7.64 5.61
CA PHE A 323 -12.03 -7.34 6.63
C PHE A 323 -10.70 -6.84 6.05
N SER A 324 -10.40 -7.06 4.76
CA SER A 324 -9.28 -6.36 4.10
C SER A 324 -9.53 -4.85 4.06
N VAL A 325 -10.77 -4.42 3.81
CA VAL A 325 -11.18 -3.01 3.93
C VAL A 325 -10.93 -2.50 5.35
N VAL A 326 -11.40 -3.24 6.36
CA VAL A 326 -11.28 -2.84 7.77
C VAL A 326 -9.81 -2.70 8.17
N THR A 327 -8.94 -3.66 7.85
CA THR A 327 -7.52 -3.62 8.22
C THR A 327 -6.76 -2.53 7.50
N SER A 328 -7.03 -2.30 6.22
CA SER A 328 -6.40 -1.25 5.43
C SER A 328 -6.77 0.15 5.96
N ILE A 329 -8.06 0.39 6.22
CA ILE A 329 -8.53 1.65 6.80
C ILE A 329 -7.98 1.84 8.23
N GLN A 330 -7.96 0.80 9.08
CA GLN A 330 -7.35 0.87 10.41
C GLN A 330 -5.88 1.27 10.36
N SER A 331 -5.09 0.63 9.50
CA SER A 331 -3.67 0.90 9.33
C SER A 331 -3.44 2.35 8.88
N GLY A 332 -4.20 2.80 7.90
CA GLY A 332 -4.07 4.14 7.37
C GLY A 332 -4.54 5.24 8.32
N ILE A 333 -5.67 5.05 9.01
CA ILE A 333 -6.14 6.01 10.02
C ILE A 333 -5.16 6.11 11.19
N ASN A 334 -4.59 4.98 11.62
CA ASN A 334 -3.55 5.00 12.64
C ASN A 334 -2.30 5.75 12.16
N ALA A 335 -1.93 5.58 10.88
CA ALA A 335 -0.81 6.28 10.27
C ALA A 335 -1.02 7.79 10.22
N VAL A 336 -2.14 8.28 9.68
CA VAL A 336 -2.39 9.73 9.59
C VAL A 336 -2.63 10.35 10.96
N SER A 337 -3.18 9.60 11.91
CA SER A 337 -3.31 10.06 13.30
C SER A 337 -1.93 10.21 13.96
N SER A 338 -0.99 9.28 13.72
CA SER A 338 0.38 9.39 14.21
C SER A 338 1.10 10.59 13.59
N ILE A 339 0.96 10.81 12.27
CA ILE A 339 1.50 12.00 11.60
C ILE A 339 0.92 13.26 12.21
N PHE A 340 -0.41 13.35 12.36
CA PHE A 340 -1.05 14.52 12.95
C PHE A 340 -0.57 14.78 14.37
N ILE A 341 -0.56 13.76 15.23
CA ILE A 341 -0.19 13.91 16.65
C ILE A 341 1.27 14.31 16.84
N PHE A 342 2.21 13.63 16.18
CA PHE A 342 3.63 13.86 16.40
C PHE A 342 4.19 15.06 15.63
N ASN A 343 3.70 15.31 14.40
CA ASN A 343 4.28 16.33 13.55
C ASN A 343 3.48 17.65 13.52
N ILE A 344 2.18 17.64 13.83
CA ILE A 344 1.34 18.84 13.79
C ILE A 344 0.90 19.23 15.19
N TYR A 345 0.15 18.38 15.89
CA TYR A 345 -0.46 18.74 17.15
C TYR A 345 0.57 19.04 18.25
N LYS A 346 1.49 18.11 18.50
CA LYS A 346 2.52 18.25 19.54
C LYS A 346 3.48 19.39 19.23
N GLU A 347 3.76 19.66 17.97
CA GLU A 347 4.75 20.66 17.57
C GLU A 347 4.19 22.08 17.44
N LEU A 348 3.00 22.22 16.84
CA LEU A 348 2.44 23.53 16.51
C LEU A 348 1.35 23.98 17.48
N ILE A 349 0.55 23.01 18.06
CA ILE A 349 -0.64 23.36 18.81
C ILE A 349 -0.39 23.27 20.33
N ASN A 350 0.20 22.14 20.80
CA ASN A 350 0.43 21.96 22.22
C ASN A 350 1.69 21.13 22.52
N LYS A 351 2.81 21.82 22.67
CA LYS A 351 4.13 21.22 22.96
C LYS A 351 4.18 20.47 24.30
N ASN A 352 3.38 20.89 25.26
CA ASN A 352 3.34 20.33 26.62
C ASN A 352 2.18 19.35 26.82
N ALA A 353 1.61 18.80 25.73
CA ALA A 353 0.51 17.86 25.83
C ALA A 353 0.93 16.57 26.56
N THR A 354 0.13 16.16 27.54
CA THR A 354 0.34 14.87 28.22
C THR A 354 0.08 13.70 27.26
N GLU A 355 0.69 12.53 27.52
CA GLU A 355 0.52 11.33 26.69
C GLU A 355 -0.96 10.93 26.52
N GLN A 356 -1.75 11.05 27.60
CA GLN A 356 -3.19 10.77 27.54
C GLN A 356 -3.93 11.76 26.63
N LYS A 357 -3.54 13.04 26.64
CA LYS A 357 -4.12 14.06 25.77
C LYS A 357 -3.77 13.80 24.32
N LEU A 358 -2.52 13.40 24.02
CA LEU A 358 -2.10 13.02 22.68
C LEU A 358 -2.94 11.84 22.14
N ILE A 359 -3.10 10.77 22.93
CA ILE A 359 -3.92 9.60 22.53
C ILE A 359 -5.38 10.02 22.31
N LYS A 360 -5.97 10.82 23.23
CA LYS A 360 -7.35 11.29 23.10
C LYS A 360 -7.55 12.14 21.85
N THR A 361 -6.65 13.09 21.61
CA THR A 361 -6.70 13.96 20.42
C THR A 361 -6.55 13.16 19.13
N GLY A 362 -5.66 12.17 19.09
CA GLY A 362 -5.51 11.28 17.93
C GLY A 362 -6.76 10.47 17.62
N ARG A 363 -7.47 10.00 18.65
CA ARG A 363 -8.76 9.31 18.48
C ARG A 363 -9.84 10.21 17.90
N PHE A 364 -9.93 11.46 18.37
CA PHE A 364 -10.87 12.45 17.80
C PHE A 364 -10.52 12.80 16.36
N PHE A 365 -9.23 12.97 16.06
CA PHE A 365 -8.78 13.20 14.70
C PHE A 365 -9.11 12.01 13.79
N ALA A 366 -8.87 10.79 14.24
CA ALA A 366 -9.22 9.56 13.53
C ALA A 366 -10.72 9.50 13.19
N ALA A 367 -11.59 9.82 14.16
CA ALA A 367 -13.05 9.88 13.94
C ALA A 367 -13.43 10.95 12.90
N GLY A 368 -12.82 12.14 12.97
CA GLY A 368 -13.03 13.20 11.97
C GLY A 368 -12.61 12.79 10.57
N VAL A 369 -11.45 12.15 10.44
CA VAL A 369 -10.95 11.63 9.15
C VAL A 369 -11.88 10.57 8.57
N LEU A 370 -12.38 9.62 9.39
CA LEU A 370 -13.38 8.63 8.96
C LEU A 370 -14.64 9.26 8.40
N ILE A 371 -15.18 10.27 9.11
CA ILE A 371 -16.39 10.99 8.68
C ILE A 371 -16.15 11.71 7.35
N ILE A 372 -15.04 12.44 7.22
CA ILE A 372 -14.69 13.14 5.96
C ILE A 372 -14.56 12.14 4.81
N GLY A 373 -13.84 11.01 5.03
CA GLY A 373 -13.70 9.95 4.04
C GLY A 373 -15.03 9.35 3.61
N ALA A 374 -15.97 9.15 4.55
CA ALA A 374 -17.30 8.63 4.25
C ALA A 374 -18.13 9.57 3.36
N PHE A 375 -18.05 10.89 3.59
CA PHE A 375 -18.72 11.87 2.74
C PHE A 375 -18.08 11.96 1.35
N TYR A 376 -16.78 11.76 1.26
CA TYR A 376 -16.06 11.85 -0.01
C TYR A 376 -16.08 10.55 -0.83
N ALA A 377 -16.24 9.39 -0.19
CA ALA A 377 -16.20 8.08 -0.83
C ALA A 377 -17.12 7.94 -2.07
N PRO A 378 -18.38 8.44 -2.09
CA PRO A 378 -19.25 8.30 -3.25
C PRO A 378 -18.71 8.93 -4.53
N ILE A 379 -17.79 9.91 -4.45
CA ILE A 379 -17.17 10.55 -5.62
C ILE A 379 -16.35 9.54 -6.43
N VAL A 380 -15.79 8.52 -5.78
CA VAL A 380 -15.05 7.44 -6.45
C VAL A 380 -15.91 6.71 -7.48
N GLY A 381 -17.22 6.58 -7.21
CA GLY A 381 -18.18 5.96 -8.12
C GLY A 381 -18.42 6.71 -9.44
N SER A 382 -17.88 7.92 -9.61
CA SER A 382 -17.93 8.65 -10.88
C SER A 382 -16.87 8.20 -11.89
N PHE A 383 -15.91 7.37 -11.50
CA PHE A 383 -14.89 6.79 -12.37
C PHE A 383 -15.41 5.49 -13.01
N THR A 384 -14.98 5.22 -14.24
CA THR A 384 -15.44 4.04 -15.02
C THR A 384 -14.98 2.74 -14.37
N HIS A 385 -13.76 2.70 -13.84
CA HIS A 385 -13.17 1.57 -13.14
C HIS A 385 -12.52 2.03 -11.84
N ILE A 386 -12.70 1.27 -10.76
CA ILE A 386 -12.14 1.56 -9.44
C ILE A 386 -10.61 1.57 -9.48
N PHE A 387 -10.01 0.61 -10.20
CA PHE A 387 -8.56 0.55 -10.38
C PHE A 387 -8.00 1.83 -11.00
N ASP A 388 -8.67 2.36 -12.03
CA ASP A 388 -8.22 3.55 -12.75
C ASP A 388 -8.26 4.80 -11.85
N PHE A 389 -9.23 4.90 -10.93
CA PHE A 389 -9.24 5.98 -9.94
C PHE A 389 -7.94 6.03 -9.13
N PHE A 390 -7.55 4.91 -8.54
CA PHE A 390 -6.32 4.85 -7.75
C PHE A 390 -5.09 5.16 -8.60
N GLN A 391 -4.97 4.52 -9.75
CA GLN A 391 -3.79 4.65 -10.60
C GLN A 391 -3.62 6.07 -11.15
N GLN A 392 -4.70 6.67 -11.66
CA GLN A 392 -4.66 8.04 -12.16
C GLN A 392 -4.25 9.05 -11.07
N CYS A 393 -4.71 8.85 -9.83
CA CYS A 393 -4.30 9.70 -8.73
C CYS A 393 -2.84 9.44 -8.31
N TRP A 394 -2.46 8.17 -8.14
CA TRP A 394 -1.15 7.80 -7.58
C TRP A 394 0.03 8.12 -8.49
N VAL A 395 -0.08 7.86 -9.80
CA VAL A 395 1.04 8.03 -10.74
C VAL A 395 1.55 9.47 -10.80
N PHE A 396 0.67 10.46 -10.64
CA PHE A 396 1.06 11.87 -10.65
C PHE A 396 1.58 12.34 -9.28
N VAL A 397 0.86 12.06 -8.18
CA VAL A 397 1.28 12.52 -6.84
C VAL A 397 2.55 11.83 -6.36
N ALA A 398 2.82 10.60 -6.80
CA ALA A 398 4.03 9.87 -6.46
C ALA A 398 5.30 10.49 -7.07
N ALA A 399 5.20 11.14 -8.23
CA ALA A 399 6.36 11.63 -8.97
C ALA A 399 7.22 12.62 -8.16
N PRO A 400 6.71 13.75 -7.65
CA PRO A 400 7.52 14.68 -6.87
C PRO A 400 7.97 14.11 -5.53
N ILE A 401 7.18 13.24 -4.91
CA ILE A 401 7.52 12.62 -3.62
C ILE A 401 8.66 11.61 -3.80
N SER A 402 8.54 10.67 -4.75
CA SER A 402 9.58 9.67 -5.00
C SER A 402 10.93 10.30 -5.35
N ILE A 403 10.94 11.32 -6.21
CA ILE A 403 12.15 12.07 -6.56
C ILE A 403 12.76 12.75 -5.32
N THR A 404 11.95 13.42 -4.49
CA THR A 404 12.43 14.07 -3.27
C THR A 404 13.12 13.07 -2.35
N PHE A 405 12.48 11.93 -2.09
CA PHE A 405 13.03 10.91 -1.19
C PHE A 405 14.24 10.19 -1.79
N LEU A 406 14.22 9.80 -3.06
CA LEU A 406 15.36 9.16 -3.72
C LEU A 406 16.59 10.08 -3.74
N LEU A 407 16.42 11.34 -4.16
CA LEU A 407 17.53 12.28 -4.17
C LEU A 407 18.04 12.57 -2.75
N SER A 408 17.15 12.58 -1.75
CA SER A 408 17.55 12.75 -0.34
C SER A 408 18.44 11.63 0.17
N MET A 409 18.30 10.42 -0.37
CA MET A 409 19.12 9.26 -0.01
C MET A 409 20.40 9.15 -0.84
N ILE A 410 20.36 9.56 -2.11
CA ILE A 410 21.47 9.34 -3.06
C ILE A 410 22.49 10.49 -3.00
N THR A 411 22.05 11.73 -2.77
CA THR A 411 22.93 12.90 -2.86
C THR A 411 22.77 13.88 -1.71
N LYS A 412 23.90 14.49 -1.32
CA LYS A 412 23.93 15.61 -0.35
C LYS A 412 23.61 16.97 -0.99
N ARG A 413 23.51 17.05 -2.32
CA ARG A 413 23.29 18.31 -3.05
C ARG A 413 21.85 18.82 -2.99
N ILE A 414 20.88 17.98 -2.68
CA ILE A 414 19.50 18.43 -2.49
C ILE A 414 19.43 19.28 -1.22
N ASN A 415 18.99 20.51 -1.36
CA ASN A 415 18.81 21.46 -0.24
C ASN A 415 17.33 21.57 0.17
N SER A 416 17.07 22.20 1.31
CA SER A 416 15.71 22.35 1.87
C SER A 416 14.76 23.11 0.94
N LYS A 417 15.28 24.07 0.16
CA LYS A 417 14.45 24.86 -0.78
C LYS A 417 13.99 24.01 -1.94
N LEU A 418 14.89 23.22 -2.54
CA LEU A 418 14.53 22.29 -3.61
C LEU A 418 13.57 21.23 -3.12
N ALA A 419 13.82 20.60 -1.97
CA ALA A 419 12.93 19.62 -1.37
C ALA A 419 11.53 20.19 -1.13
N PHE A 420 11.43 21.43 -0.65
CA PHE A 420 10.14 22.11 -0.47
C PHE A 420 9.42 22.34 -1.80
N ILE A 421 10.13 22.82 -2.84
CA ILE A 421 9.57 23.05 -4.18
C ILE A 421 9.06 21.73 -4.77
N LEU A 422 9.87 20.66 -4.74
CA LEU A 422 9.49 19.36 -5.25
C LEU A 422 8.23 18.83 -4.56
N LEU A 423 8.16 18.86 -3.25
CA LEU A 423 6.96 18.44 -2.52
C LEU A 423 5.75 19.33 -2.80
N ALA A 424 5.94 20.65 -2.96
CA ALA A 424 4.86 21.56 -3.31
C ALA A 424 4.25 21.25 -4.69
N LEU A 425 5.02 20.71 -5.64
CA LEU A 425 4.51 20.25 -6.92
C LEU A 425 3.47 19.12 -6.79
N THR A 426 3.37 18.45 -5.64
CA THR A 426 2.33 17.45 -5.41
C THR A 426 0.93 18.06 -5.48
N PHE A 427 0.73 19.33 -5.10
CA PHE A 427 -0.60 19.97 -5.15
C PHE A 427 -1.17 20.10 -6.57
N PRO A 428 -0.47 20.64 -7.57
CA PRO A 428 -0.98 20.61 -8.92
C PRO A 428 -1.13 19.20 -9.48
N MET A 429 -0.36 18.22 -9.02
CA MET A 429 -0.49 16.82 -9.43
C MET A 429 -1.81 16.18 -9.01
N PHE A 430 -2.46 16.64 -7.94
CA PHE A 430 -3.82 16.21 -7.59
C PHE A 430 -4.85 16.57 -8.68
N LEU A 431 -4.63 17.64 -9.43
CA LEU A 431 -5.50 18.10 -10.50
C LEU A 431 -5.13 17.51 -11.87
N ALA A 432 -3.97 16.85 -11.98
CA ALA A 432 -3.46 16.34 -13.25
C ALA A 432 -4.45 15.40 -13.98
N PRO A 433 -5.13 14.42 -13.33
CA PRO A 433 -6.09 13.56 -14.00
C PRO A 433 -7.23 14.34 -14.67
N TYR A 434 -7.74 15.37 -13.99
CA TYR A 434 -8.79 16.24 -14.54
C TYR A 434 -8.26 17.09 -15.70
N ALA A 435 -7.09 17.70 -15.55
CA ALA A 435 -6.46 18.51 -16.58
C ALA A 435 -6.20 17.69 -17.86
N VAL A 436 -5.72 16.46 -17.73
CA VAL A 436 -5.50 15.54 -18.86
C VAL A 436 -6.79 15.30 -19.63
N LYS A 437 -7.89 15.04 -18.93
CA LYS A 437 -9.22 14.81 -19.52
C LYS A 437 -9.76 16.06 -20.22
N GLU A 438 -9.71 17.23 -19.57
CA GLU A 438 -10.25 18.49 -20.10
C GLU A 438 -9.46 19.01 -21.31
N ILE A 439 -8.14 18.84 -21.32
CA ILE A 439 -7.28 19.25 -22.45
C ILE A 439 -7.40 18.26 -23.62
N GLY A 440 -8.00 17.08 -23.42
CA GLY A 440 -8.17 16.07 -24.45
C GLY A 440 -6.87 15.36 -24.85
N ILE A 441 -5.94 15.17 -23.90
CA ILE A 441 -4.69 14.44 -24.16
C ILE A 441 -5.02 12.96 -24.38
N THR A 442 -4.71 12.44 -25.57
CA THR A 442 -4.97 11.04 -25.96
C THR A 442 -3.81 10.09 -25.64
N MET A 443 -2.69 10.61 -25.15
CA MET A 443 -1.54 9.80 -24.73
C MET A 443 -1.91 8.89 -23.56
N ASN A 444 -1.34 7.67 -23.55
CA ASN A 444 -1.44 6.78 -22.42
C ASN A 444 -1.03 7.48 -21.11
N ILE A 445 -1.86 7.38 -20.07
CA ILE A 445 -1.70 8.11 -18.80
C ILE A 445 -0.39 7.80 -18.08
N TYR A 446 0.09 6.55 -18.17
CA TYR A 446 1.36 6.13 -17.56
C TYR A 446 2.55 6.75 -18.29
N ASN A 447 2.51 6.79 -19.63
CA ASN A 447 3.55 7.45 -20.43
C ASN A 447 3.61 8.94 -20.12
N LEU A 448 2.45 9.59 -20.01
CA LEU A 448 2.37 11.00 -19.63
C LEU A 448 2.95 11.25 -18.22
N ALA A 449 2.56 10.42 -17.24
CA ALA A 449 3.10 10.52 -15.90
C ALA A 449 4.62 10.25 -15.86
N GLY A 450 5.12 9.34 -16.72
CA GLY A 450 6.54 9.10 -16.92
C GLY A 450 7.29 10.32 -17.42
N ILE A 451 6.72 11.02 -18.41
CA ILE A 451 7.27 12.30 -18.92
C ILE A 451 7.30 13.33 -17.80
N VAL A 452 6.21 13.48 -17.04
CA VAL A 452 6.13 14.41 -15.90
C VAL A 452 7.22 14.07 -14.86
N TRP A 453 7.37 12.79 -14.51
CA TRP A 453 8.41 12.32 -13.58
C TRP A 453 9.81 12.68 -14.10
N MET A 454 10.10 12.42 -15.38
CA MET A 454 11.39 12.78 -15.99
C MET A 454 11.62 14.29 -16.01
N CYS A 455 10.61 15.10 -16.34
CA CYS A 455 10.71 16.56 -16.30
C CYS A 455 11.02 17.08 -14.89
N ILE A 456 10.37 16.54 -13.85
CA ILE A 456 10.63 16.90 -12.46
C ILE A 456 12.05 16.46 -12.05
N LEU A 457 12.49 15.28 -12.45
CA LEU A 457 13.84 14.79 -12.18
C LEU A 457 14.90 15.68 -12.85
N VAL A 458 14.73 15.99 -14.14
CA VAL A 458 15.65 16.89 -14.88
C VAL A 458 15.67 18.27 -14.23
N PHE A 459 14.53 18.83 -13.89
CA PHE A 459 14.45 20.08 -13.14
C PHE A 459 15.24 20.02 -11.83
N ALA A 460 15.08 18.95 -11.04
CA ALA A 460 15.78 18.79 -9.77
C ALA A 460 17.30 18.68 -9.98
N VAL A 461 17.77 17.94 -10.99
CA VAL A 461 19.19 17.79 -11.32
C VAL A 461 19.79 19.13 -11.77
N LEU A 462 19.11 19.84 -12.67
CA LEU A 462 19.55 21.18 -13.12
C LEU A 462 19.59 22.17 -11.97
N TYR A 463 18.57 22.18 -11.11
CA TYR A 463 18.56 23.04 -9.93
C TYR A 463 19.76 22.73 -9.00
N MET A 464 20.06 21.45 -8.75
CA MET A 464 21.21 21.06 -7.94
C MET A 464 22.54 21.47 -8.59
N PHE A 465 22.63 21.41 -9.91
CA PHE A 465 23.84 21.79 -10.63
C PHE A 465 24.10 23.31 -10.55
N PHE A 466 23.07 24.14 -10.76
CA PHE A 466 23.24 25.59 -10.85
C PHE A 466 23.11 26.31 -9.49
N PHE A 467 22.30 25.78 -8.55
CA PHE A 467 21.91 26.54 -7.33
C PHE A 467 22.27 25.84 -6.02
N SER A 468 22.87 24.64 -6.07
CA SER A 468 23.30 23.97 -4.84
C SER A 468 24.83 23.88 -4.81
N PRO A 469 25.48 24.53 -3.83
CA PRO A 469 26.93 24.43 -3.68
C PRO A 469 27.34 22.97 -3.41
N ALA A 470 28.58 22.64 -3.80
CA ALA A 470 29.14 21.33 -3.49
C ALA A 470 29.09 21.11 -1.97
N PRO A 471 28.66 19.92 -1.49
CA PRO A 471 28.56 19.67 -0.07
C PRO A 471 29.95 19.74 0.57
N VAL A 472 30.09 20.54 1.61
CA VAL A 472 31.24 20.48 2.50
C VAL A 472 31.12 19.16 3.27
N LEU A 473 32.03 18.23 3.05
CA LEU A 473 32.08 16.94 3.75
C LEU A 473 32.38 17.22 5.23
N LYS A 474 31.36 17.28 6.06
CA LYS A 474 31.50 17.07 7.51
C LYS A 474 31.55 15.56 7.74
N ASN A 475 32.58 15.11 8.46
CA ASN A 475 32.95 13.70 8.65
C ASN A 475 31.89 12.78 9.29
N ASP A 476 30.69 13.25 9.63
CA ASP A 476 29.73 12.48 10.44
C ASP A 476 28.34 12.31 9.80
N ASP A 477 28.15 12.71 8.57
CA ASP A 477 26.87 12.54 7.89
C ASP A 477 26.90 11.35 6.93
N SER A 478 26.74 10.15 7.46
CA SER A 478 26.53 8.92 6.65
C SER A 478 25.14 8.94 5.99
N ILE A 479 24.99 9.77 4.95
CA ILE A 479 23.83 9.73 4.06
C ILE A 479 24.12 8.69 2.99
N GLY A 480 23.25 7.70 2.86
CA GLY A 480 23.08 6.95 1.62
C GLY A 480 24.15 5.91 1.24
N ILE A 481 25.13 5.58 2.08
CA ILE A 481 26.03 4.45 1.79
C ILE A 481 25.74 3.35 2.82
N TYR A 482 25.45 2.17 2.30
CA TYR A 482 25.34 0.93 3.06
C TYR A 482 26.55 0.77 3.99
N VAL A 483 26.38 1.10 5.24
CA VAL A 483 27.31 0.70 6.29
C VAL A 483 26.98 -0.76 6.59
N LYS A 484 27.80 -1.67 6.08
CA LYS A 484 27.69 -3.09 6.40
C LYS A 484 27.75 -3.22 7.92
N ASP A 485 26.62 -3.62 8.53
CA ASP A 485 26.59 -3.84 9.97
C ASP A 485 27.55 -4.99 10.27
N THR A 486 28.63 -4.71 10.99
CA THR A 486 29.64 -5.71 11.36
C THR A 486 29.03 -6.89 12.13
N ALA A 487 27.88 -6.69 12.77
CA ALA A 487 27.10 -7.74 13.42
C ALA A 487 26.47 -8.73 12.42
N GLU A 488 26.18 -8.32 11.18
CA GLU A 488 25.61 -9.21 10.14
C GLU A 488 26.63 -10.27 9.67
N ILE A 489 27.94 -9.99 9.75
CA ILE A 489 29.01 -10.90 9.28
C ILE A 489 29.10 -12.17 10.15
N GLN A 490 28.63 -12.12 11.39
CA GLN A 490 28.70 -13.25 12.34
C GLN A 490 27.39 -14.06 12.42
N MET A 491 26.34 -13.68 11.67
CA MET A 491 25.07 -14.41 11.70
C MET A 491 25.12 -15.69 10.84
N PRO A 492 24.46 -16.77 11.29
CA PRO A 492 24.27 -17.96 10.46
C PRO A 492 23.63 -17.59 9.11
N TRP A 493 23.99 -18.31 8.04
CA TRP A 493 23.51 -18.03 6.67
C TRP A 493 21.98 -17.90 6.55
N TYR A 494 21.21 -18.69 7.32
CA TYR A 494 19.74 -18.65 7.33
C TYR A 494 19.16 -17.39 8.02
N LYS A 495 19.99 -16.58 8.66
CA LYS A 495 19.62 -15.24 9.19
C LYS A 495 20.16 -14.11 8.33
N SER A 496 20.90 -14.41 7.26
CA SER A 496 21.49 -13.40 6.38
C SER A 496 20.43 -12.67 5.58
N ILE A 497 20.40 -11.35 5.67
CA ILE A 497 19.54 -10.46 4.87
C ILE A 497 19.87 -10.60 3.39
N ALA A 498 21.17 -10.68 3.04
CA ALA A 498 21.62 -10.85 1.67
C ALA A 498 21.15 -12.17 1.06
N PHE A 499 21.19 -13.28 1.82
CA PHE A 499 20.71 -14.59 1.36
C PHE A 499 19.23 -14.56 0.98
N TRP A 500 18.36 -14.11 1.90
CA TRP A 500 16.93 -14.07 1.63
C TRP A 500 16.55 -13.01 0.59
N GLY A 501 17.26 -11.88 0.57
CA GLY A 501 17.10 -10.87 -0.48
C GLY A 501 17.45 -11.42 -1.86
N SER A 502 18.53 -12.20 -1.98
CA SER A 502 18.91 -12.85 -3.25
C SER A 502 17.89 -13.88 -3.70
N ILE A 503 17.35 -14.71 -2.78
CA ILE A 503 16.26 -15.64 -3.10
C ILE A 503 15.03 -14.88 -3.61
N MET A 504 14.65 -13.81 -2.94
CA MET A 504 13.52 -12.97 -3.36
C MET A 504 13.73 -12.43 -4.78
N VAL A 505 14.88 -11.81 -5.07
CA VAL A 505 15.20 -11.26 -6.40
C VAL A 505 15.17 -12.35 -7.46
N LEU A 506 15.79 -13.50 -7.17
CA LEU A 506 15.84 -14.63 -8.10
C LEU A 506 14.41 -15.13 -8.42
N ALA A 507 13.55 -15.22 -7.40
CA ALA A 507 12.16 -15.65 -7.61
C ALA A 507 11.40 -14.66 -8.51
N TYR A 508 11.54 -13.35 -8.31
CA TYR A 508 10.95 -12.35 -9.21
C TYR A 508 11.51 -12.44 -10.64
N LEU A 509 12.82 -12.63 -10.82
CA LEU A 509 13.43 -12.80 -12.14
C LEU A 509 12.87 -14.03 -12.86
N ILE A 510 12.70 -15.15 -12.15
CA ILE A 510 12.12 -16.36 -12.72
C ILE A 510 10.67 -16.11 -13.20
N ILE A 511 9.86 -15.38 -12.41
CA ILE A 511 8.50 -15.01 -12.80
C ILE A 511 8.50 -14.19 -14.09
N TYR A 512 9.36 -13.17 -14.17
CA TYR A 512 9.45 -12.35 -15.39
C TYR A 512 9.95 -13.14 -16.61
N ILE A 513 10.79 -14.17 -16.42
CA ILE A 513 11.23 -15.05 -17.51
C ILE A 513 10.07 -15.97 -17.98
N ILE A 514 9.25 -16.48 -17.03
CA ILE A 514 8.13 -17.38 -17.35
C ILE A 514 7.01 -16.65 -18.10
N PHE A 515 6.72 -15.40 -17.70
CA PHE A 515 5.57 -14.64 -18.21
C PHE A 515 5.99 -13.46 -19.10
N TRP A 516 7.19 -13.48 -19.68
CA TRP A 516 7.72 -12.40 -20.54
C TRP A 516 6.78 -11.97 -21.65
#